data_775bf0a963d786813603d6869aa547ec
#
_entry.id   775bf0a963d786813603d6869aa547ec
#
_cell.length_a   1.000
_cell.length_b   1.000
_cell.length_c   1.000
_cell.angle_alpha   90.00
_cell.angle_beta   90.00
_cell.angle_gamma   90.00
#
_symmetry.space_group_name_H-M   'P 1'
#
loop_
_entity.id
_entity.type
_entity.pdbx_description
1 polymer ?
#
loop_
_entity_poly.entity_id
_entity_poly.type
_entity_poly.pdbx_seq_one_letter_code
_entity_poly.pdbx_strand_id
1 'polypeptide(L)'
;INYVDAKRPGLEATINKMLPLIGAALGTGTHFHGDGLLSAGQDYSPVQHLLDAEVAKAVERFWGHFEVNDETLALELTERIMASPKTNFLDTDHTLAHYRTEHWYPRWLDRTLWQGGKLETEAESNMLTQIDRYYREAIARYTTPAIDPAKIRELTRIFRTAEKSILGANVTEIA
;
A
#
# COMPACT_ATOMS: atom_id res chain seq x y z
N ILE A 1 -0.86 -15.66 2.44
CA ILE A 1 0.14 -15.39 3.49
C ILE A 1 1.39 -14.92 2.79
N ASN A 2 1.81 -13.68 3.03
CA ASN A 2 2.98 -13.07 2.37
C ASN A 2 4.22 -13.16 3.29
N TYR A 3 4.58 -14.36 3.73
CA TYR A 3 5.83 -14.56 4.44
C TYR A 3 7.00 -14.41 3.47
N VAL A 4 7.99 -13.63 3.87
CA VAL A 4 9.20 -13.37 3.10
C VAL A 4 10.43 -13.54 3.98
N ASP A 5 11.51 -14.02 3.39
CA ASP A 5 12.76 -14.21 4.11
C ASP A 5 13.55 -12.91 4.31
N ALA A 6 13.18 -11.83 3.62
CA ALA A 6 13.81 -10.53 3.77
C ALA A 6 13.83 -10.07 5.23
N LYS A 7 15.00 -9.57 5.69
CA LYS A 7 15.23 -9.14 7.08
C LYS A 7 15.05 -7.62 7.25
N ARG A 8 14.91 -6.89 6.13
CA ARG A 8 14.80 -5.42 6.13
C ARG A 8 13.69 -4.97 5.20
N PRO A 9 13.03 -3.85 5.51
CA PRO A 9 12.10 -3.24 4.57
C PRO A 9 12.84 -2.76 3.32
N GLY A 10 12.14 -2.76 2.19
CA GLY A 10 12.64 -2.26 0.92
C GLY A 10 12.42 -3.20 -0.25
N LEU A 11 13.28 -3.09 -1.26
CA LEU A 11 13.12 -3.73 -2.56
C LEU A 11 12.97 -5.26 -2.49
N GLU A 12 13.82 -5.94 -1.71
CA GLU A 12 13.80 -7.39 -1.59
C GLU A 12 12.47 -7.91 -1.05
N ALA A 13 12.01 -7.34 0.07
CA ALA A 13 10.74 -7.71 0.67
C ALA A 13 9.56 -7.40 -0.27
N THR A 14 9.61 -6.26 -0.94
CA THR A 14 8.56 -5.81 -1.87
C THR A 14 8.44 -6.75 -3.06
N ILE A 15 9.55 -7.12 -3.72
CA ILE A 15 9.54 -8.05 -4.87
C ILE A 15 9.02 -9.42 -4.44
N ASN A 16 9.50 -9.95 -3.31
CA ASN A 16 9.07 -11.26 -2.82
C ASN A 16 7.56 -11.32 -2.52
N LYS A 17 6.97 -10.21 -2.07
CA LYS A 17 5.53 -10.12 -1.78
C LYS A 17 4.68 -9.84 -3.02
N MET A 18 5.20 -9.07 -3.96
CA MET A 18 4.45 -8.65 -5.16
C MET A 18 4.03 -9.84 -6.03
N LEU A 19 4.91 -10.82 -6.24
CA LEU A 19 4.61 -11.98 -7.09
C LEU A 19 3.46 -12.84 -6.55
N PRO A 20 3.48 -13.27 -5.27
CA PRO A 20 2.33 -13.97 -4.69
C PRO A 20 1.04 -13.15 -4.68
N LEU A 21 1.16 -11.83 -4.47
CA LEU A 21 -0.01 -10.93 -4.49
C LEU A 21 -0.68 -10.88 -5.85
N ILE A 22 0.10 -10.72 -6.92
CA ILE A 22 -0.40 -10.77 -8.29
C ILE A 22 -1.01 -12.15 -8.59
N GLY A 23 -0.33 -13.24 -8.23
CA GLY A 23 -0.83 -14.59 -8.42
C GLY A 23 -2.15 -14.84 -7.70
N ALA A 24 -2.30 -14.33 -6.47
CA ALA A 24 -3.54 -14.42 -5.73
C ALA A 24 -4.67 -13.58 -6.36
N ALA A 25 -4.39 -12.36 -6.76
CA ALA A 25 -5.37 -11.50 -7.43
C ALA A 25 -5.89 -12.16 -8.73
N LEU A 26 -4.99 -12.67 -9.56
CA LEU A 26 -5.34 -13.34 -10.82
C LEU A 26 -6.08 -14.68 -10.61
N GLY A 27 -5.70 -15.43 -9.58
CA GLY A 27 -6.22 -16.78 -9.35
C GLY A 27 -7.51 -16.84 -8.54
N THR A 28 -7.71 -15.93 -7.61
CA THR A 28 -8.82 -16.00 -6.64
C THR A 28 -9.73 -14.79 -6.65
N GLY A 29 -9.33 -13.69 -7.30
CA GLY A 29 -10.06 -12.41 -7.24
C GLY A 29 -10.07 -11.77 -5.85
N THR A 30 -9.26 -12.26 -4.92
CA THR A 30 -9.18 -11.75 -3.56
C THR A 30 -8.02 -10.80 -3.39
N HIS A 31 -8.23 -9.75 -2.61
CA HIS A 31 -7.20 -8.78 -2.25
C HIS A 31 -6.49 -9.24 -0.97
N PHE A 32 -5.19 -9.35 -1.04
CA PHE A 32 -4.35 -9.53 0.14
C PHE A 32 -3.63 -8.21 0.41
N HIS A 33 -3.96 -7.60 1.53
CA HIS A 33 -3.18 -6.46 1.99
C HIS A 33 -1.83 -6.96 2.50
N GLY A 34 -0.78 -6.23 2.14
CA GLY A 34 0.51 -6.42 2.75
C GLY A 34 0.45 -6.09 4.23
N ASP A 35 1.11 -6.87 5.02
CA ASP A 35 1.00 -6.84 6.48
C ASP A 35 2.29 -6.33 7.16
N GLY A 36 3.31 -5.92 6.39
CA GLY A 36 4.58 -5.44 6.92
C GLY A 36 5.47 -6.54 7.50
N LEU A 37 5.09 -7.82 7.35
CA LEU A 37 5.84 -8.94 7.92
C LEU A 37 7.15 -9.18 7.17
N LEU A 38 8.20 -9.48 7.94
CA LEU A 38 9.55 -9.81 7.50
C LEU A 38 10.02 -11.07 8.24
N SER A 39 11.20 -11.60 7.86
CA SER A 39 11.83 -12.74 8.55
C SER A 39 10.87 -13.92 8.73
N ALA A 40 10.20 -14.35 7.67
CA ALA A 40 9.19 -15.42 7.72
C ALA A 40 8.05 -15.15 8.74
N GLY A 41 7.71 -13.88 8.94
CA GLY A 41 6.63 -13.46 9.84
C GLY A 41 7.06 -13.26 11.30
N GLN A 42 8.35 -13.32 11.60
CA GLN A 42 8.87 -13.11 12.95
C GLN A 42 9.03 -11.62 13.30
N ASP A 43 9.21 -10.77 12.28
CA ASP A 43 9.38 -9.34 12.45
C ASP A 43 8.27 -8.58 11.74
N TYR A 44 7.93 -7.42 12.28
CA TYR A 44 7.00 -6.46 11.69
C TYR A 44 7.69 -5.12 11.46
N SER A 45 7.55 -4.57 10.26
CA SER A 45 8.04 -3.25 9.91
C SER A 45 6.90 -2.34 9.47
N PRO A 46 6.64 -1.22 10.18
CA PRO A 46 5.66 -0.23 9.73
C PRO A 46 6.01 0.39 8.37
N VAL A 47 7.30 0.54 8.08
CA VAL A 47 7.78 1.03 6.78
C VAL A 47 7.40 0.03 5.68
N GLN A 48 7.66 -1.26 5.89
CA GLN A 48 7.27 -2.29 4.94
C GLN A 48 5.75 -2.40 4.80
N HIS A 49 5.00 -2.22 5.87
CA HIS A 49 3.53 -2.20 5.81
C HIS A 49 3.00 -1.12 4.86
N LEU A 50 3.56 0.08 4.91
CA LEU A 50 3.17 1.17 4.01
C LEU A 50 3.60 0.92 2.56
N LEU A 51 4.74 0.27 2.33
CA LEU A 51 5.16 -0.19 1.00
C LEU A 51 4.25 -1.30 0.48
N ASP A 52 3.92 -2.27 1.31
CA ASP A 52 3.01 -3.37 0.96
C ASP A 52 1.63 -2.83 0.58
N ALA A 53 1.13 -1.83 1.30
CA ALA A 53 -0.13 -1.16 0.98
C ALA A 53 -0.07 -0.40 -0.36
N GLU A 54 1.09 0.16 -0.71
CA GLU A 54 1.31 0.79 -2.01
C GLU A 54 1.27 -0.24 -3.15
N VAL A 55 1.95 -1.36 -2.97
CA VAL A 55 1.94 -2.47 -3.94
C VAL A 55 0.54 -3.07 -4.09
N ALA A 56 -0.19 -3.25 -2.98
CA ALA A 56 -1.56 -3.74 -3.02
C ALA A 56 -2.46 -2.83 -3.88
N LYS A 57 -2.36 -1.51 -3.71
CA LYS A 57 -3.10 -0.54 -4.54
C LYS A 57 -2.71 -0.60 -6.02
N ALA A 58 -1.42 -0.82 -6.33
CA ALA A 58 -0.97 -1.01 -7.70
C ALA A 58 -1.59 -2.26 -8.34
N VAL A 59 -1.61 -3.37 -7.60
CA VAL A 59 -2.22 -4.62 -8.04
C VAL A 59 -3.74 -4.48 -8.17
N GLU A 60 -4.40 -3.81 -7.22
CA GLU A 60 -5.84 -3.50 -7.30
C GLU A 60 -6.16 -2.70 -8.56
N ARG A 61 -5.35 -1.69 -8.88
CA ARG A 61 -5.54 -0.90 -10.10
C ARG A 61 -5.30 -1.71 -11.36
N PHE A 62 -4.28 -2.57 -11.37
CA PHE A 62 -3.98 -3.46 -12.48
C PHE A 62 -5.09 -4.49 -12.73
N TRP A 63 -5.66 -5.04 -11.65
CA TRP A 63 -6.71 -6.04 -11.68
C TRP A 63 -8.12 -5.43 -11.79
N GLY A 64 -8.26 -4.13 -11.46
CA GLY A 64 -9.53 -3.42 -11.46
C GLY A 64 -10.26 -3.54 -12.80
N HIS A 65 -11.57 -3.70 -12.73
CA HIS A 65 -12.40 -3.71 -13.94
C HIS A 65 -12.33 -2.33 -14.60
N PHE A 66 -12.16 -2.35 -15.91
CA PHE A 66 -12.41 -1.19 -16.76
C PHE A 66 -13.66 -1.45 -17.56
N GLU A 67 -14.47 -0.43 -17.70
CA GLU A 67 -15.66 -0.53 -18.53
C GLU A 67 -15.26 -0.45 -20.00
N VAL A 68 -15.92 -1.29 -20.83
CA VAL A 68 -15.76 -1.24 -22.28
C VAL A 68 -17.10 -0.80 -22.88
N ASN A 69 -17.16 0.46 -23.24
CA ASN A 69 -18.32 1.09 -23.85
C ASN A 69 -17.87 2.16 -24.86
N ASP A 70 -18.78 2.82 -25.54
CA ASP A 70 -18.44 3.80 -26.59
C ASP A 70 -17.64 4.98 -26.04
N GLU A 71 -17.90 5.41 -24.80
CA GLU A 71 -17.15 6.49 -24.14
C GLU A 71 -15.70 6.07 -23.87
N THR A 72 -15.50 4.90 -23.26
CA THR A 72 -14.14 4.43 -22.89
C THR A 72 -13.33 3.98 -24.10
N LEU A 73 -13.98 3.47 -25.17
CA LEU A 73 -13.34 3.14 -26.45
C LEU A 73 -12.93 4.41 -27.22
N ALA A 74 -13.70 5.50 -27.07
CA ALA A 74 -13.43 6.80 -27.67
C ALA A 74 -13.08 6.73 -29.16
N LEU A 75 -13.76 5.88 -29.95
CA LEU A 75 -13.43 5.62 -31.36
C LEU A 75 -13.57 6.88 -32.22
N GLU A 76 -14.66 7.62 -32.10
CA GLU A 76 -14.89 8.88 -32.82
C GLU A 76 -13.80 9.91 -32.52
N LEU A 77 -13.39 10.00 -31.24
CA LEU A 77 -12.28 10.88 -30.85
C LEU A 77 -10.98 10.45 -31.51
N THR A 78 -10.70 9.15 -31.50
CA THR A 78 -9.49 8.57 -32.10
C THR A 78 -9.44 8.86 -33.60
N GLU A 79 -10.56 8.64 -34.33
CA GLU A 79 -10.65 8.95 -35.76
C GLU A 79 -10.40 10.45 -36.03
N ARG A 80 -11.00 11.34 -35.23
CA ARG A 80 -10.83 12.78 -35.37
C ARG A 80 -9.38 13.23 -35.14
N ILE A 81 -8.71 12.66 -34.12
CA ILE A 81 -7.31 12.97 -33.82
C ILE A 81 -6.40 12.46 -34.95
N MET A 82 -6.62 11.23 -35.40
CA MET A 82 -5.80 10.64 -36.48
C MET A 82 -5.97 11.32 -37.83
N ALA A 83 -7.12 11.93 -38.08
CA ALA A 83 -7.39 12.68 -39.31
C ALA A 83 -6.69 14.06 -39.35
N SER A 84 -6.15 14.56 -38.23
CA SER A 84 -5.54 15.90 -38.17
C SER A 84 -4.16 15.86 -37.51
N PRO A 85 -3.09 16.17 -38.20
CA PRO A 85 -1.72 16.18 -37.67
C PRO A 85 -1.45 17.30 -36.65
N LYS A 86 -2.40 18.21 -36.45
CA LYS A 86 -2.27 19.35 -35.52
C LYS A 86 -2.95 19.09 -34.17
N THR A 87 -3.66 17.98 -34.01
CA THR A 87 -4.36 17.62 -32.79
C THR A 87 -3.63 16.49 -32.06
N ASN A 88 -3.79 16.46 -30.75
CA ASN A 88 -3.25 15.39 -29.91
C ASN A 88 -4.31 15.03 -28.85
N PHE A 89 -4.14 13.88 -28.19
CA PHE A 89 -5.08 13.43 -27.17
C PHE A 89 -5.09 14.28 -25.90
N LEU A 90 -3.95 14.97 -25.60
CA LEU A 90 -3.82 15.73 -24.36
C LEU A 90 -4.72 16.98 -24.32
N ASP A 91 -5.07 17.52 -25.50
CA ASP A 91 -5.91 18.72 -25.62
C ASP A 91 -7.41 18.41 -25.70
N THR A 92 -7.82 17.21 -25.26
CA THR A 92 -9.22 16.77 -25.38
C THR A 92 -9.94 16.76 -24.04
N ASP A 93 -11.25 17.06 -24.08
CA ASP A 93 -12.13 17.00 -22.91
C ASP A 93 -12.18 15.57 -22.32
N HIS A 94 -12.12 14.55 -23.17
CA HIS A 94 -12.06 13.16 -22.76
C HIS A 94 -10.80 12.90 -21.89
N THR A 95 -9.63 13.30 -22.31
CA THR A 95 -8.41 13.18 -21.50
C THR A 95 -8.52 13.97 -20.21
N LEU A 96 -9.06 15.18 -20.24
CA LEU A 96 -9.25 16.00 -19.06
C LEU A 96 -10.18 15.32 -18.03
N ALA A 97 -11.24 14.67 -18.50
CA ALA A 97 -12.19 13.97 -17.63
C ALA A 97 -11.59 12.71 -16.99
N HIS A 98 -10.78 11.96 -17.75
CA HIS A 98 -10.35 10.62 -17.34
C HIS A 98 -8.93 10.54 -16.77
N TYR A 99 -8.02 11.45 -17.12
CA TYR A 99 -6.61 11.26 -16.79
C TYR A 99 -6.31 11.16 -15.29
N ARG A 100 -7.10 11.79 -14.42
CA ARG A 100 -6.91 11.74 -12.96
C ARG A 100 -7.49 10.49 -12.33
N THR A 101 -8.56 9.96 -12.89
CA THR A 101 -9.26 8.79 -12.37
C THR A 101 -8.67 7.50 -12.89
N GLU A 102 -8.18 7.53 -14.13
CA GLU A 102 -7.65 6.35 -14.79
C GLU A 102 -6.18 6.06 -14.49
N HIS A 103 -5.43 7.05 -14.03
CA HIS A 103 -4.05 6.85 -13.61
C HIS A 103 -3.94 6.49 -12.15
N TRP A 104 -3.17 5.45 -11.87
CA TRP A 104 -2.72 5.18 -10.50
C TRP A 104 -1.57 6.13 -10.15
N TYR A 105 -1.75 6.90 -9.07
CA TYR A 105 -0.75 7.81 -8.55
C TYR A 105 -0.11 7.23 -7.30
N PRO A 106 1.09 6.65 -7.39
CA PRO A 106 1.80 6.14 -6.23
C PRO A 106 2.13 7.28 -5.27
N ARG A 107 2.06 6.97 -3.99
CA ARG A 107 2.35 7.94 -2.94
C ARG A 107 3.84 8.09 -2.66
N TRP A 108 4.54 6.96 -2.72
CA TRP A 108 5.93 6.89 -2.30
C TRP A 108 6.93 6.82 -3.46
N LEU A 109 6.49 6.38 -4.63
CA LEU A 109 7.35 6.27 -5.80
C LEU A 109 7.55 7.64 -6.45
N ASP A 110 8.80 7.97 -6.77
CA ASP A 110 9.12 9.17 -7.51
C ASP A 110 8.58 9.09 -8.95
N ARG A 111 7.80 10.09 -9.33
CA ARG A 111 7.25 10.26 -10.69
C ARG A 111 7.67 11.58 -11.31
N THR A 112 8.67 12.24 -10.74
CA THR A 112 9.18 13.48 -11.31
C THR A 112 9.83 13.21 -12.66
N LEU A 113 9.66 14.14 -13.58
CA LEU A 113 10.33 14.06 -14.87
C LEU A 113 11.83 14.27 -14.67
N TRP A 114 12.63 13.33 -15.13
CA TRP A 114 14.07 13.49 -15.10
C TRP A 114 14.51 14.63 -16.01
N GLN A 115 15.15 15.64 -15.43
CA GLN A 115 15.60 16.85 -16.14
C GLN A 115 17.10 16.84 -16.46
N GLY A 116 17.76 15.70 -16.34
CA GLY A 116 19.21 15.57 -16.49
C GLY A 116 19.96 15.73 -15.16
N GLY A 117 21.26 15.47 -15.18
CA GLY A 117 22.11 15.53 -13.99
C GLY A 117 22.48 14.16 -13.45
N LYS A 118 23.03 14.13 -12.24
CA LYS A 118 23.38 12.88 -11.56
C LYS A 118 22.11 12.21 -11.05
N LEU A 119 21.97 10.92 -11.33
CA LEU A 119 20.95 10.10 -10.67
C LEU A 119 21.24 10.07 -9.17
N GLU A 120 20.20 10.21 -8.39
CA GLU A 120 20.31 10.10 -6.93
C GLU A 120 20.58 8.64 -6.57
N THR A 121 21.78 8.40 -6.01
CA THR A 121 22.22 7.04 -5.66
C THR A 121 21.50 6.49 -4.42
N GLU A 122 20.78 7.34 -3.70
CA GLU A 122 20.10 7.02 -2.44
C GLU A 122 18.57 7.06 -2.55
N ALA A 123 18.03 6.95 -3.78
CA ALA A 123 16.58 7.11 -4.00
C ALA A 123 15.74 6.14 -3.15
N GLU A 124 16.12 4.87 -3.04
CA GLU A 124 15.43 3.90 -2.19
C GLU A 124 15.55 4.28 -0.71
N SER A 125 16.75 4.63 -0.24
CA SER A 125 16.98 5.06 1.16
C SER A 125 16.16 6.30 1.51
N ASN A 126 16.08 7.25 0.59
CA ASN A 126 15.27 8.47 0.76
C ASN A 126 13.78 8.14 0.82
N MET A 127 13.29 7.25 -0.02
CA MET A 127 11.90 6.78 0.00
C MET A 127 11.57 6.11 1.35
N LEU A 128 12.39 5.17 1.80
CA LEU A 128 12.21 4.49 3.09
C LEU A 128 12.23 5.48 4.26
N THR A 129 13.11 6.47 4.23
CA THR A 129 13.20 7.53 5.24
C THR A 129 11.94 8.41 5.25
N GLN A 130 11.38 8.73 4.09
CA GLN A 130 10.11 9.48 4.00
C GLN A 130 8.95 8.69 4.58
N ILE A 131 8.89 7.39 4.31
CA ILE A 131 7.86 6.50 4.84
C ILE A 131 7.98 6.38 6.36
N ASP A 132 9.19 6.21 6.91
CA ASP A 132 9.44 6.15 8.35
C ASP A 132 9.02 7.45 9.05
N ARG A 133 9.37 8.59 8.47
CA ARG A 133 8.94 9.90 8.98
C ARG A 133 7.42 10.02 9.01
N TYR A 134 6.74 9.65 7.92
CA TYR A 134 5.29 9.67 7.86
C TYR A 134 4.64 8.78 8.93
N TYR A 135 5.17 7.58 9.12
CA TYR A 135 4.71 6.67 10.15
C TYR A 135 4.86 7.28 11.55
N ARG A 136 6.03 7.83 11.88
CA ARG A 136 6.28 8.48 13.19
C ARG A 136 5.35 9.67 13.44
N GLU A 137 5.11 10.49 12.43
CA GLU A 137 4.16 11.59 12.50
C GLU A 137 2.71 11.09 12.69
N ALA A 138 2.33 9.99 12.07
CA ALA A 138 1.02 9.38 12.26
C ALA A 138 0.83 8.88 13.70
N ILE A 139 1.84 8.21 14.26
CA ILE A 139 1.83 7.75 15.65
C ILE A 139 1.77 8.94 16.62
N ALA A 140 2.55 10.00 16.37
CA ALA A 140 2.56 11.18 17.24
C ALA A 140 1.19 11.92 17.28
N ARG A 141 0.40 11.78 16.23
CA ARG A 141 -0.97 12.34 16.15
C ARG A 141 -2.04 11.37 16.64
N TYR A 142 -1.68 10.13 16.93
CA TYR A 142 -2.64 9.13 17.37
C TYR A 142 -3.21 9.51 18.73
N THR A 143 -4.53 9.53 18.82
CA THR A 143 -5.26 9.66 20.08
C THR A 143 -5.99 8.36 20.36
N THR A 144 -5.82 7.86 21.59
CA THR A 144 -6.54 6.65 22.01
C THR A 144 -8.05 6.86 21.85
N PRO A 145 -8.76 5.96 21.13
CA PRO A 145 -10.21 6.05 21.03
C PRO A 145 -10.86 6.09 22.41
N ALA A 146 -11.91 6.89 22.54
CA ALA A 146 -12.70 6.92 23.76
C ALA A 146 -13.47 5.58 23.89
N ILE A 147 -12.92 4.66 24.65
CA ILE A 147 -13.55 3.39 24.97
C ILE A 147 -14.21 3.53 26.37
N ASP A 148 -15.43 3.03 26.50
CA ASP A 148 -16.13 3.00 27.79
C ASP A 148 -15.22 2.37 28.87
N PRO A 149 -14.91 3.09 29.96
CA PRO A 149 -14.07 2.57 31.03
C PRO A 149 -14.59 1.24 31.65
N ALA A 150 -15.90 1.01 31.61
CA ALA A 150 -16.46 -0.26 32.07
C ALA A 150 -16.05 -1.43 31.17
N LYS A 151 -16.02 -1.22 29.84
CA LYS A 151 -15.54 -2.23 28.89
C LYS A 151 -14.05 -2.52 29.05
N ILE A 152 -13.25 -1.48 29.29
CA ILE A 152 -11.80 -1.65 29.53
C ILE A 152 -11.58 -2.49 30.79
N ARG A 153 -12.28 -2.20 31.88
CA ARG A 153 -12.17 -2.98 33.13
C ARG A 153 -12.55 -4.43 32.91
N GLU A 154 -13.63 -4.69 32.18
CA GLU A 154 -14.07 -6.06 31.90
C GLU A 154 -13.10 -6.82 31.00
N LEU A 155 -12.58 -6.20 29.94
CA LEU A 155 -11.53 -6.78 29.11
C LEU A 155 -10.27 -7.10 29.91
N THR A 156 -9.85 -6.17 30.77
CA THR A 156 -8.69 -6.39 31.65
C THR A 156 -8.92 -7.54 32.61
N ARG A 157 -10.14 -7.67 33.17
CA ARG A 157 -10.51 -8.77 34.04
C ARG A 157 -10.42 -10.11 33.30
N ILE A 158 -11.00 -10.19 32.10
CA ILE A 158 -10.98 -11.40 31.26
C ILE A 158 -9.54 -11.78 30.94
N PHE A 159 -8.73 -10.81 30.49
CA PHE A 159 -7.33 -11.04 30.16
C PHE A 159 -6.54 -11.59 31.35
N ARG A 160 -6.63 -10.95 32.53
CA ARG A 160 -5.93 -11.41 33.72
C ARG A 160 -6.40 -12.78 34.19
N THR A 161 -7.68 -13.11 34.02
CA THR A 161 -8.21 -14.43 34.37
C THR A 161 -7.65 -15.50 33.44
N ALA A 162 -7.60 -15.23 32.14
CA ALA A 162 -7.00 -16.13 31.15
C ALA A 162 -5.51 -16.34 31.41
N GLU A 163 -4.78 -15.25 31.67
CA GLU A 163 -3.35 -15.26 31.98
C GLU A 163 -3.06 -16.17 33.20
N LYS A 164 -3.78 -16.00 34.29
CA LYS A 164 -3.64 -16.86 35.46
C LYS A 164 -3.96 -18.32 35.17
N SER A 165 -4.97 -18.58 34.35
CA SER A 165 -5.37 -19.93 33.97
C SER A 165 -4.35 -20.65 33.10
N ILE A 166 -3.71 -19.94 32.18
CA ILE A 166 -2.79 -20.47 31.15
C ILE A 166 -1.35 -20.54 31.68
N LEU A 167 -0.88 -19.47 32.33
CA LEU A 167 0.52 -19.32 32.73
C LEU A 167 0.79 -19.62 34.20
N GLY A 168 -0.26 -19.84 35.04
CA GLY A 168 -0.14 -20.01 36.47
C GLY A 168 0.10 -18.71 37.24
N ALA A 169 0.07 -18.79 38.59
CA ALA A 169 0.04 -17.62 39.46
C ALA A 169 1.34 -16.77 39.53
N ASN A 170 2.39 -17.10 38.75
CA ASN A 170 3.73 -16.51 38.88
C ASN A 170 4.17 -15.66 37.62
N VAL A 171 3.28 -15.05 36.91
CA VAL A 171 3.68 -14.09 35.86
C VAL A 171 3.92 -12.74 36.54
N THR A 172 5.17 -12.44 36.79
CA THR A 172 5.66 -11.10 37.12
C THR A 172 5.38 -10.18 35.94
N GLU A 173 4.83 -9.00 36.21
CA GLU A 173 4.55 -7.95 35.22
C GLU A 173 5.68 -7.80 34.22
N ILE A 174 5.40 -8.12 32.96
CA ILE A 174 6.21 -7.65 31.84
C ILE A 174 5.75 -6.22 31.60
N ALA A 175 6.61 -5.26 31.98
CA ALA A 175 6.43 -3.83 31.80
C ALA A 175 6.46 -3.43 30.31
#